data_eea9d83a14f7b96f450cc0c06d82bcca
#
_entry.id   eea9d83a14f7b96f450cc0c06d82bcca
#
_cell.length_a   1.000
_cell.length_b   1.000
_cell.length_c   1.000
_cell.angle_alpha   90.00
_cell.angle_beta   90.00
_cell.angle_gamma   90.00
#
_symmetry.space_group_name_H-M   'P 1'
#
loop_
_entity.id
_entity.type
_entity.pdbx_description
1 polymer ?
#
loop_
_entity_poly.entity_id
_entity_poly.type
_entity_poly.pdbx_seq_one_letter_code
_entity_poly.pdbx_strand_id
1 'polypeptide(L)'
;MAWAETRSEHFSARHEERESRQAAEVLEMLEQAREELSAPIGTPGEEVAVVIHGAAAGLALAQPAFPVAYAVSAPAGRRYLAGWPGAREIHLLSPAVLARRASGVPGSLEMLLLAPVALYVQLLCGMRNPALPPPARPGSLRVAFRNAWLVAGIGQWLSGQTVHARPAIARRLREGGRPAFPPAPSDALLLGGSVLDLLASENGREAAVALALEPPAPTPRETVARAFPGRPATEVEGAWRSHLARLAGS
;
A
#
# COMPACT_ATOMS: atom_id res chain seq x y z
N MET A 1 -4.69 -30.16 2.33
CA MET A 1 -5.55 -29.01 1.97
C MET A 1 -5.60 -28.99 0.45
N ALA A 2 -6.80 -28.99 -0.14
CA ALA A 2 -6.96 -28.88 -1.57
C ALA A 2 -6.87 -27.39 -1.99
N TRP A 3 -6.17 -27.14 -3.08
CA TRP A 3 -6.10 -25.84 -3.72
C TRP A 3 -7.12 -25.77 -4.86
N ALA A 4 -7.78 -24.64 -4.99
CA ALA A 4 -8.73 -24.33 -6.04
C ALA A 4 -8.29 -23.07 -6.78
N GLU A 5 -8.87 -22.85 -7.94
CA GLU A 5 -8.69 -21.64 -8.74
C GLU A 5 -10.05 -21.02 -9.05
N THR A 6 -10.17 -19.72 -8.84
CA THR A 6 -11.33 -18.91 -9.24
C THR A 6 -10.85 -17.86 -10.22
N ARG A 7 -11.61 -17.61 -11.29
CA ARG A 7 -11.23 -16.64 -12.33
C ARG A 7 -12.31 -15.59 -12.53
N SER A 8 -11.88 -14.38 -12.86
CA SER A 8 -12.69 -13.32 -13.43
C SER A 8 -12.18 -12.96 -14.83
N GLU A 9 -12.57 -11.83 -15.38
CA GLU A 9 -12.17 -11.43 -16.73
C GLU A 9 -10.66 -11.17 -16.85
N HIS A 10 -10.06 -10.54 -15.81
CA HIS A 10 -8.65 -10.08 -15.86
C HIS A 10 -7.80 -10.64 -14.72
N PHE A 11 -8.37 -11.44 -13.82
CA PHE A 11 -7.65 -11.99 -12.68
C PHE A 11 -7.91 -13.48 -12.51
N SER A 12 -6.88 -14.20 -12.02
CA SER A 12 -7.03 -15.58 -11.54
C SER A 12 -6.54 -15.67 -10.10
N ALA A 13 -7.37 -16.25 -9.21
CA ALA A 13 -7.04 -16.43 -7.80
C ALA A 13 -6.80 -17.89 -7.46
N ARG A 14 -5.62 -18.19 -6.91
CA ARG A 14 -5.31 -19.50 -6.30
C ARG A 14 -5.50 -19.40 -4.79
N HIS A 15 -6.28 -20.31 -4.23
CA HIS A 15 -6.70 -20.28 -2.82
C HIS A 15 -6.99 -21.68 -2.27
N GLU A 16 -7.18 -21.81 -0.96
CA GLU A 16 -7.74 -23.03 -0.39
C GLU A 16 -9.22 -23.18 -0.79
N GLU A 17 -9.67 -24.40 -1.11
CA GLU A 17 -11.03 -24.68 -1.60
C GLU A 17 -12.13 -24.05 -0.73
N ARG A 18 -11.96 -24.07 0.60
CA ARG A 18 -12.89 -23.47 1.57
C ARG A 18 -13.01 -21.93 1.48
N GLU A 19 -12.12 -21.27 0.76
CA GLU A 19 -12.06 -19.80 0.61
C GLU A 19 -12.62 -19.33 -0.74
N SER A 20 -13.24 -20.22 -1.55
CA SER A 20 -13.70 -19.94 -2.91
C SER A 20 -14.64 -18.72 -2.99
N ARG A 21 -15.57 -18.57 -2.05
CA ARG A 21 -16.47 -17.42 -2.00
C ARG A 21 -15.69 -16.11 -1.76
N GLN A 22 -14.77 -16.13 -0.80
CA GLN A 22 -13.95 -14.95 -0.47
C GLN A 22 -13.00 -14.59 -1.61
N ALA A 23 -12.50 -15.61 -2.33
CA ALA A 23 -11.68 -15.38 -3.51
C ALA A 23 -12.49 -14.68 -4.62
N ALA A 24 -13.74 -15.08 -4.85
CA ALA A 24 -14.62 -14.41 -5.81
C ALA A 24 -14.88 -12.94 -5.42
N GLU A 25 -15.17 -12.67 -4.15
CA GLU A 25 -15.37 -11.31 -3.62
C GLU A 25 -14.10 -10.43 -3.80
N VAL A 26 -12.90 -11.02 -3.61
CA VAL A 26 -11.62 -10.32 -3.86
C VAL A 26 -11.45 -10.01 -5.34
N LEU A 27 -11.77 -10.96 -6.24
CA LEU A 27 -11.64 -10.71 -7.68
C LEU A 27 -12.61 -9.65 -8.17
N GLU A 28 -13.86 -9.64 -7.70
CA GLU A 28 -14.84 -8.60 -8.02
C GLU A 28 -14.35 -7.20 -7.61
N MET A 29 -13.78 -7.09 -6.40
CA MET A 29 -13.18 -5.84 -5.92
C MET A 29 -11.99 -5.41 -6.81
N LEU A 30 -11.17 -6.35 -7.29
CA LEU A 30 -10.03 -6.05 -8.16
C LEU A 30 -10.47 -5.65 -9.57
N GLU A 31 -11.53 -6.24 -10.12
CA GLU A 31 -12.10 -5.82 -11.41
C GLU A 31 -12.62 -4.37 -11.33
N GLN A 32 -13.38 -4.04 -10.28
CA GLN A 32 -13.83 -2.67 -10.07
C GLN A 32 -12.64 -1.69 -9.94
N ALA A 33 -11.63 -2.05 -9.13
CA ALA A 33 -10.43 -1.23 -8.99
C ALA A 33 -9.68 -1.08 -10.32
N ARG A 34 -9.65 -2.11 -11.17
CA ARG A 34 -9.05 -2.06 -12.50
C ARG A 34 -9.72 -1.01 -13.38
N GLU A 35 -11.04 -0.95 -13.39
CA GLU A 35 -11.79 0.06 -14.15
C GLU A 35 -11.43 1.48 -13.67
N GLU A 36 -11.47 1.71 -12.35
CA GLU A 36 -11.18 3.01 -11.74
C GLU A 36 -9.73 3.48 -11.95
N LEU A 37 -8.78 2.54 -12.01
CA LEU A 37 -7.34 2.82 -12.17
C LEU A 37 -6.89 2.88 -13.63
N SER A 38 -7.72 2.49 -14.59
CA SER A 38 -7.37 2.44 -16.00
C SER A 38 -6.94 3.81 -16.55
N ALA A 39 -7.65 4.87 -16.21
CA ALA A 39 -7.33 6.22 -16.63
C ALA A 39 -6.11 6.82 -15.89
N PRO A 40 -6.03 6.80 -14.55
CA PRO A 40 -4.93 7.47 -13.84
C PRO A 40 -3.58 6.75 -13.95
N ILE A 41 -3.54 5.41 -14.00
CA ILE A 41 -2.29 4.63 -14.00
C ILE A 41 -2.14 3.82 -15.29
N GLY A 42 -3.25 3.35 -15.83
CA GLY A 42 -3.30 2.34 -16.87
C GLY A 42 -3.24 0.93 -16.29
N THR A 43 -3.74 -0.03 -17.05
CA THR A 43 -3.87 -1.43 -16.63
C THR A 43 -3.09 -2.36 -17.56
N PRO A 44 -2.61 -3.52 -17.09
CA PRO A 44 -1.96 -4.50 -17.94
C PRO A 44 -2.99 -5.12 -18.92
N GLY A 45 -2.54 -5.47 -20.12
CA GLY A 45 -3.34 -6.25 -21.06
C GLY A 45 -3.40 -7.75 -20.73
N GLU A 46 -2.54 -8.20 -19.81
CA GLU A 46 -2.43 -9.60 -19.39
C GLU A 46 -3.18 -9.83 -18.08
N GLU A 47 -3.59 -11.08 -17.85
CA GLU A 47 -4.19 -11.54 -16.60
C GLU A 47 -3.21 -11.37 -15.43
N VAL A 48 -3.72 -10.93 -14.27
CA VAL A 48 -2.95 -10.80 -13.04
C VAL A 48 -3.28 -11.96 -12.11
N ALA A 49 -2.24 -12.70 -11.69
CA ALA A 49 -2.39 -13.78 -10.73
C ALA A 49 -2.54 -13.24 -9.29
N VAL A 50 -3.44 -13.86 -8.54
CA VAL A 50 -3.67 -13.57 -7.12
C VAL A 50 -3.50 -14.85 -6.33
N VAL A 51 -2.63 -14.86 -5.32
CA VAL A 51 -2.42 -16.02 -4.45
C VAL A 51 -2.91 -15.67 -3.05
N ILE A 52 -3.97 -16.34 -2.61
CA ILE A 52 -4.58 -16.10 -1.30
C ILE A 52 -4.07 -17.12 -0.31
N HIS A 53 -3.41 -16.66 0.73
CA HIS A 53 -2.78 -17.48 1.75
C HIS A 53 -3.65 -17.57 3.01
N GLY A 54 -4.01 -18.78 3.41
CA GLY A 54 -4.74 -19.04 4.66
C GLY A 54 -3.90 -18.83 5.93
N ALA A 55 -2.58 -18.59 5.79
CA ALA A 55 -1.68 -18.31 6.91
C ALA A 55 -0.49 -17.45 6.49
N ALA A 56 0.03 -16.63 7.44
CA ALA A 56 1.20 -15.79 7.21
C ALA A 56 2.49 -16.59 6.89
N ALA A 57 2.61 -17.82 7.39
CA ALA A 57 3.74 -18.69 7.08
C ALA A 57 3.80 -19.06 5.58
N GLY A 58 2.66 -19.36 4.96
CA GLY A 58 2.59 -19.64 3.52
C GLY A 58 2.99 -18.42 2.68
N LEU A 59 2.52 -17.24 3.07
CA LEU A 59 2.92 -15.98 2.43
C LEU A 59 4.43 -15.72 2.59
N ALA A 60 4.99 -15.94 3.77
CA ALA A 60 6.42 -15.74 4.04
C ALA A 60 7.32 -16.69 3.23
N LEU A 61 6.87 -17.93 3.02
CA LEU A 61 7.58 -18.89 2.16
C LEU A 61 7.51 -18.49 0.68
N ALA A 62 6.36 -18.01 0.23
CA ALA A 62 6.18 -17.59 -1.17
C ALA A 62 6.91 -16.27 -1.47
N GLN A 63 7.00 -15.38 -0.49
CA GLN A 63 7.56 -14.02 -0.63
C GLN A 63 8.61 -13.73 0.45
N PRO A 64 9.90 -14.06 0.22
CA PRO A 64 10.98 -13.90 1.22
C PRO A 64 11.20 -12.46 1.70
N ALA A 65 10.79 -11.45 0.93
CA ALA A 65 10.86 -10.05 1.35
C ALA A 65 9.80 -9.68 2.40
N PHE A 66 8.71 -10.43 2.49
CA PHE A 66 7.61 -10.18 3.44
C PHE A 66 8.06 -10.24 4.91
N PRO A 67 8.81 -11.27 5.39
CA PRO A 67 9.32 -11.29 6.76
C PRO A 67 10.23 -10.09 7.09
N VAL A 68 11.03 -9.63 6.14
CA VAL A 68 11.91 -8.47 6.31
C VAL A 68 11.07 -7.20 6.47
N ALA A 69 10.09 -6.99 5.59
CA ALA A 69 9.15 -5.86 5.71
C ALA A 69 8.38 -5.90 7.03
N TYR A 70 7.96 -7.09 7.46
CA TYR A 70 7.31 -7.29 8.75
C TYR A 70 8.20 -6.91 9.93
N ALA A 71 9.47 -7.29 9.91
CA ALA A 71 10.42 -6.99 10.98
C ALA A 71 10.74 -5.49 11.11
N VAL A 72 10.85 -4.77 9.98
CA VAL A 72 11.17 -3.33 10.00
C VAL A 72 9.96 -2.44 10.27
N SER A 73 8.74 -2.96 10.09
CA SER A 73 7.51 -2.20 10.35
C SER A 73 7.25 -2.04 11.85
N ALA A 74 6.84 -0.85 12.28
CA ALA A 74 6.41 -0.60 13.65
C ALA A 74 5.15 -1.44 13.99
N PRO A 75 4.93 -1.82 15.25
CA PRO A 75 3.79 -2.65 15.64
C PRO A 75 2.43 -2.12 15.15
N ALA A 76 2.24 -0.79 15.18
CA ALA A 76 1.01 -0.16 14.69
C ALA A 76 0.81 -0.35 13.18
N GLY A 77 1.87 -0.20 12.38
CA GLY A 77 1.83 -0.38 10.91
C GLY A 77 1.85 -1.85 10.49
N ARG A 78 2.58 -2.68 11.23
CA ARG A 78 2.81 -4.11 10.92
C ARG A 78 1.54 -4.91 10.68
N ARG A 79 0.46 -4.60 11.38
CA ARG A 79 -0.84 -5.28 11.20
C ARG A 79 -1.42 -5.08 9.79
N TYR A 80 -1.12 -3.95 9.16
CA TYR A 80 -1.61 -3.60 7.83
C TYR A 80 -0.73 -4.16 6.70
N LEU A 81 0.35 -4.86 7.02
CA LEU A 81 1.12 -5.63 6.05
C LEU A 81 0.33 -6.90 5.69
N ALA A 82 -0.61 -6.77 4.78
CA ALA A 82 -1.60 -7.79 4.43
C ALA A 82 -1.15 -8.74 3.32
N GLY A 83 -0.10 -8.37 2.59
CA GLY A 83 0.38 -9.12 1.44
C GLY A 83 1.65 -8.54 0.84
N TRP A 84 1.99 -9.03 -0.33
CA TRP A 84 3.17 -8.61 -1.08
C TRP A 84 2.90 -8.65 -2.59
N PRO A 85 3.09 -7.55 -3.32
CA PRO A 85 2.99 -7.57 -4.77
C PRO A 85 4.29 -8.10 -5.38
N GLY A 86 4.17 -9.00 -6.35
CA GLY A 86 5.23 -9.46 -7.22
C GLY A 86 5.30 -8.67 -8.53
N ALA A 87 5.93 -9.24 -9.56
CA ALA A 87 6.04 -8.60 -10.86
C ALA A 87 4.72 -8.61 -11.66
N ARG A 88 3.96 -9.70 -11.56
CA ARG A 88 2.70 -9.95 -12.28
C ARG A 88 1.70 -10.70 -11.41
N GLU A 89 1.95 -10.79 -10.13
CA GLU A 89 1.14 -11.52 -9.18
C GLU A 89 1.00 -10.75 -7.88
N ILE A 90 -0.07 -11.02 -7.16
CA ILE A 90 -0.34 -10.44 -5.85
C ILE A 90 -0.47 -11.59 -4.86
N HIS A 91 0.35 -11.60 -3.82
CA HIS A 91 0.21 -12.52 -2.69
C HIS A 91 -0.46 -11.79 -1.54
N LEU A 92 -1.57 -12.32 -1.04
CA LEU A 92 -2.28 -11.70 0.08
C LEU A 92 -2.73 -12.75 1.10
N LEU A 93 -2.93 -12.31 2.33
CA LEU A 93 -3.59 -13.10 3.35
C LEU A 93 -5.08 -13.15 3.07
N SER A 94 -5.72 -14.30 3.35
CA SER A 94 -7.16 -14.44 3.14
C SER A 94 -7.96 -13.43 3.96
N PRO A 95 -9.13 -12.98 3.48
CA PRO A 95 -9.98 -12.05 4.21
C PRO A 95 -10.28 -12.51 5.64
N ALA A 96 -10.45 -13.81 5.87
CA ALA A 96 -10.65 -14.37 7.20
C ALA A 96 -9.42 -14.19 8.12
N VAL A 97 -8.20 -14.30 7.58
CA VAL A 97 -6.97 -14.01 8.33
C VAL A 97 -6.85 -12.52 8.61
N LEU A 98 -7.14 -11.68 7.63
CA LEU A 98 -7.11 -10.22 7.76
C LEU A 98 -8.12 -9.74 8.82
N ALA A 99 -9.34 -10.25 8.81
CA ALA A 99 -10.34 -9.92 9.83
C ALA A 99 -9.86 -10.22 11.26
N ARG A 100 -9.18 -11.36 11.47
CA ARG A 100 -8.59 -11.70 12.78
C ARG A 100 -7.44 -10.78 13.19
N ARG A 101 -6.79 -10.09 12.24
CA ARG A 101 -5.70 -9.12 12.50
C ARG A 101 -6.22 -7.72 12.81
N ALA A 102 -7.49 -7.45 12.51
CA ALA A 102 -8.11 -6.16 12.83
C ALA A 102 -8.01 -5.88 14.33
N SER A 103 -7.78 -4.61 14.66
CA SER A 103 -7.78 -4.14 16.06
C SER A 103 -9.12 -3.52 16.40
N GLY A 104 -9.36 -3.24 17.68
CA GLY A 104 -10.52 -2.45 18.12
C GLY A 104 -10.47 -0.95 17.72
N VAL A 105 -9.47 -0.52 16.95
CA VAL A 105 -9.41 0.83 16.41
C VAL A 105 -10.37 0.93 15.23
N PRO A 106 -11.30 1.89 15.19
CA PRO A 106 -12.20 2.09 14.06
C PRO A 106 -11.42 2.23 12.74
N GLY A 107 -11.96 1.69 11.66
CA GLY A 107 -11.31 1.69 10.35
C GLY A 107 -10.25 0.59 10.15
N SER A 108 -9.86 -0.13 11.22
CA SER A 108 -8.80 -1.15 11.13
C SER A 108 -9.18 -2.34 10.25
N LEU A 109 -10.43 -2.77 10.28
CA LEU A 109 -10.93 -3.85 9.44
C LEU A 109 -11.03 -3.39 7.98
N GLU A 110 -11.59 -2.21 7.76
CA GLU A 110 -11.77 -1.61 6.44
C GLU A 110 -10.43 -1.44 5.72
N MET A 111 -9.40 -0.94 6.41
CA MET A 111 -8.04 -0.88 5.86
C MET A 111 -7.53 -2.25 5.40
N LEU A 112 -7.78 -3.29 6.19
CA LEU A 112 -7.31 -4.64 5.88
C LEU A 112 -8.10 -5.25 4.70
N LEU A 113 -9.40 -5.01 4.61
CA LEU A 113 -10.24 -5.49 3.52
C LEU A 113 -9.95 -4.79 2.18
N LEU A 114 -9.44 -3.55 2.21
CA LEU A 114 -8.97 -2.82 1.02
C LEU A 114 -7.53 -3.20 0.60
N ALA A 115 -6.87 -4.10 1.33
CA ALA A 115 -5.50 -4.50 1.01
C ALA A 115 -5.32 -5.11 -0.38
N PRO A 116 -6.24 -5.92 -0.95
CA PRO A 116 -6.12 -6.40 -2.32
C PRO A 116 -5.96 -5.26 -3.33
N VAL A 117 -6.79 -4.22 -3.21
CA VAL A 117 -6.72 -3.04 -4.09
C VAL A 117 -5.41 -2.28 -3.88
N ALA A 118 -4.98 -2.07 -2.63
CA ALA A 118 -3.72 -1.40 -2.34
C ALA A 118 -2.50 -2.13 -2.94
N LEU A 119 -2.49 -3.46 -2.89
CA LEU A 119 -1.44 -4.28 -3.50
C LEU A 119 -1.49 -4.24 -5.03
N TYR A 120 -2.69 -4.21 -5.61
CA TYR A 120 -2.86 -4.06 -7.06
C TYR A 120 -2.35 -2.69 -7.54
N VAL A 121 -2.66 -1.61 -6.84
CA VAL A 121 -2.10 -0.28 -7.12
C VAL A 121 -0.57 -0.31 -7.09
N GLN A 122 0.03 -0.95 -6.07
CA GLN A 122 1.49 -1.06 -5.97
C GLN A 122 2.07 -1.85 -7.15
N LEU A 123 1.42 -2.94 -7.59
CA LEU A 123 1.81 -3.71 -8.76
C LEU A 123 1.78 -2.82 -10.02
N LEU A 124 0.69 -2.11 -10.27
CA LEU A 124 0.56 -1.20 -11.42
C LEU A 124 1.64 -0.13 -11.42
N CYS A 125 1.90 0.50 -10.28
CA CYS A 125 2.97 1.50 -10.16
C CYS A 125 4.34 0.91 -10.45
N GLY A 126 4.65 -0.30 -9.94
CA GLY A 126 5.92 -0.98 -10.23
C GLY A 126 6.09 -1.36 -11.70
N MET A 127 4.99 -1.70 -12.39
CA MET A 127 5.02 -1.94 -13.84
C MET A 127 5.33 -0.67 -14.65
N ARG A 128 4.81 0.48 -14.20
CA ARG A 128 5.00 1.79 -14.85
C ARG A 128 6.31 2.47 -14.45
N ASN A 129 6.77 2.23 -13.22
CA ASN A 129 7.97 2.83 -12.67
C ASN A 129 9.00 1.75 -12.28
N PRO A 130 9.87 1.32 -13.20
CA PRO A 130 10.83 0.25 -12.96
C PRO A 130 11.92 0.63 -11.92
N ALA A 131 11.99 1.89 -11.50
CA ALA A 131 12.87 2.34 -10.42
C ALA A 131 12.30 2.03 -9.02
N LEU A 132 11.02 1.67 -8.92
CA LEU A 132 10.34 1.29 -7.68
C LEU A 132 9.95 -0.20 -7.70
N PRO A 133 9.89 -0.88 -6.53
CA PRO A 133 9.25 -2.19 -6.45
C PRO A 133 7.73 -2.06 -6.69
N PRO A 134 7.03 -3.14 -7.04
CA PRO A 134 7.52 -4.46 -7.40
C PRO A 134 8.10 -4.53 -8.83
N PRO A 135 8.92 -5.56 -9.15
CA PRO A 135 9.37 -6.61 -8.25
C PRO A 135 10.50 -6.17 -7.33
N ALA A 136 10.52 -6.69 -6.10
CA ALA A 136 11.65 -6.50 -5.20
C ALA A 136 12.83 -7.39 -5.65
N ARG A 137 13.86 -6.78 -6.21
CA ARG A 137 15.11 -7.45 -6.62
C ARG A 137 16.15 -7.28 -5.51
N PRO A 138 17.10 -8.22 -5.32
CA PRO A 138 18.13 -8.08 -4.29
C PRO A 138 18.86 -6.73 -4.34
N GLY A 139 19.24 -6.24 -5.53
CA GLY A 139 19.89 -4.94 -5.71
C GLY A 139 18.96 -3.73 -5.50
N SER A 140 17.63 -3.90 -5.50
CA SER A 140 16.65 -2.82 -5.31
C SER A 140 16.09 -2.74 -3.89
N LEU A 141 16.45 -3.64 -2.98
CA LEU A 141 15.94 -3.63 -1.60
C LEU A 141 16.21 -2.30 -0.88
N ARG A 142 17.41 -1.73 -1.06
CA ARG A 142 17.73 -0.42 -0.49
C ARG A 142 16.83 0.69 -1.03
N VAL A 143 16.52 0.66 -2.32
CA VAL A 143 15.61 1.61 -2.96
C VAL A 143 14.18 1.39 -2.45
N ALA A 144 13.76 0.11 -2.33
CA ALA A 144 12.46 -0.27 -1.79
C ALA A 144 12.25 0.26 -0.37
N PHE A 145 13.21 0.03 0.52
CA PHE A 145 13.14 0.54 1.90
C PHE A 145 13.15 2.05 1.97
N ARG A 146 14.02 2.70 1.20
CA ARG A 146 14.11 4.16 1.17
C ARG A 146 12.82 4.82 0.70
N ASN A 147 12.11 4.20 -0.25
CA ASN A 147 10.87 4.70 -0.83
C ASN A 147 9.62 3.95 -0.36
N ALA A 148 9.71 3.20 0.75
CA ALA A 148 8.58 2.44 1.30
C ALA A 148 7.35 3.32 1.56
N TRP A 149 7.56 4.56 1.99
CA TRP A 149 6.49 5.54 2.20
C TRP A 149 5.72 5.87 0.91
N LEU A 150 6.40 5.93 -0.23
CA LEU A 150 5.79 6.23 -1.52
C LEU A 150 5.04 5.00 -2.05
N VAL A 151 5.70 3.83 -2.04
CA VAL A 151 5.11 2.57 -2.54
C VAL A 151 3.89 2.16 -1.71
N ALA A 152 4.00 2.16 -0.38
CA ALA A 152 2.86 1.88 0.47
C ALA A 152 1.81 2.99 0.39
N GLY A 153 2.26 4.25 0.34
CA GLY A 153 1.41 5.42 0.32
C GLY A 153 0.48 5.50 -0.87
N ILE A 154 0.99 5.25 -2.09
CA ILE A 154 0.14 5.28 -3.29
C ILE A 154 -0.92 4.17 -3.23
N GLY A 155 -0.55 2.97 -2.75
CA GLY A 155 -1.49 1.90 -2.51
C GLY A 155 -2.59 2.30 -1.52
N GLN A 156 -2.20 2.87 -0.37
CA GLN A 156 -3.14 3.33 0.66
C GLN A 156 -4.07 4.44 0.15
N TRP A 157 -3.52 5.40 -0.57
CA TRP A 157 -4.28 6.55 -1.01
C TRP A 157 -5.28 6.20 -2.11
N LEU A 158 -4.86 5.50 -3.16
CA LEU A 158 -5.74 5.13 -4.28
C LEU A 158 -6.75 4.03 -3.93
N SER A 159 -6.44 3.16 -2.97
CA SER A 159 -7.41 2.17 -2.47
C SER A 159 -8.42 2.74 -1.47
N GLY A 160 -8.27 4.00 -1.04
CA GLY A 160 -9.12 4.58 0.01
C GLY A 160 -8.71 4.23 1.45
N GLN A 161 -7.68 3.40 1.66
CA GLN A 161 -7.21 3.04 3.01
C GLN A 161 -6.87 4.25 3.87
N THR A 162 -6.36 5.34 3.27
CA THR A 162 -5.99 6.57 4.00
C THR A 162 -7.16 7.17 4.76
N VAL A 163 -8.38 7.09 4.24
CA VAL A 163 -9.59 7.58 4.92
C VAL A 163 -9.86 6.78 6.20
N HIS A 164 -9.73 5.47 6.12
CA HIS A 164 -9.94 4.55 7.25
C HIS A 164 -8.77 4.54 8.24
N ALA A 165 -7.59 5.04 7.85
CA ALA A 165 -6.40 5.11 8.70
C ALA A 165 -6.48 6.20 9.79
N ARG A 166 -7.38 7.17 9.70
CA ARG A 166 -7.45 8.34 10.59
C ARG A 166 -7.40 8.00 12.09
N PRO A 167 -8.22 7.07 12.63
CA PRO A 167 -8.15 6.73 14.05
C PRO A 167 -6.82 6.05 14.44
N ALA A 168 -6.24 5.27 13.54
CA ALA A 168 -4.93 4.64 13.78
C ALA A 168 -3.79 5.67 13.72
N ILE A 169 -3.88 6.68 12.85
CA ILE A 169 -2.97 7.85 12.81
C ILE A 169 -3.07 8.61 14.13
N ALA A 170 -4.28 8.93 14.59
CA ALA A 170 -4.52 9.60 15.87
C ALA A 170 -3.87 8.84 17.04
N ARG A 171 -4.05 7.52 17.07
CA ARG A 171 -3.42 6.66 18.06
C ARG A 171 -1.89 6.71 17.97
N ARG A 172 -1.31 6.57 16.77
CA ARG A 172 0.14 6.62 16.54
C ARG A 172 0.76 7.94 17.01
N LEU A 173 0.08 9.06 16.79
CA LEU A 173 0.56 10.38 17.22
C LEU A 173 0.53 10.54 18.76
N ARG A 174 -0.43 9.90 19.43
CA ARG A 174 -0.50 9.91 20.92
C ARG A 174 0.51 8.97 21.58
N GLU A 175 0.74 7.77 20.98
CA GLU A 175 1.54 6.72 21.61
C GLU A 175 3.04 6.89 21.47
N GLY A 176 3.52 7.69 20.54
CA GLY A 176 4.94 7.71 20.45
C GLY A 176 5.62 8.57 19.42
N GLY A 177 6.25 9.60 19.87
CA GLY A 177 7.30 10.32 19.15
C GLY A 177 6.83 11.02 17.88
N ARG A 178 7.66 11.92 17.42
CA ARG A 178 7.43 12.67 16.18
C ARG A 178 7.79 11.77 14.98
N PRO A 179 6.84 11.43 14.08
CA PRO A 179 7.18 10.63 12.91
C PRO A 179 8.15 11.38 11.99
N ALA A 180 9.04 10.64 11.31
CA ALA A 180 9.94 11.23 10.32
C ALA A 180 9.16 11.75 9.11
N PHE A 181 9.75 12.70 8.37
CA PHE A 181 9.22 13.19 7.10
C PHE A 181 10.27 13.07 5.98
N PRO A 182 9.93 12.46 4.84
CA PRO A 182 8.77 11.57 4.65
C PRO A 182 8.76 10.41 5.65
N PRO A 183 7.64 9.68 5.83
CA PRO A 183 7.55 8.59 6.79
C PRO A 183 8.67 7.56 6.64
N ALA A 184 9.30 7.17 7.75
CA ALA A 184 10.28 6.09 7.76
C ALA A 184 9.63 4.76 7.36
N PRO A 185 10.40 3.74 6.93
CA PRO A 185 9.87 2.42 6.59
C PRO A 185 9.00 1.81 7.69
N SER A 186 9.32 2.08 8.96
CA SER A 186 8.53 1.63 10.11
C SER A 186 7.10 2.19 10.14
N ASP A 187 6.89 3.40 9.65
CA ASP A 187 5.59 4.10 9.65
C ASP A 187 4.93 4.12 8.24
N ALA A 188 5.62 3.61 7.20
CA ALA A 188 5.16 3.68 5.81
C ALA A 188 3.76 3.09 5.61
N LEU A 189 3.48 1.93 6.22
CA LEU A 189 2.20 1.21 6.12
C LEU A 189 1.03 1.91 6.86
N LEU A 190 1.28 3.00 7.56
CA LEU A 190 0.23 3.77 8.24
C LEU A 190 0.19 5.22 7.77
N LEU A 191 1.36 5.83 7.54
CA LEU A 191 1.46 7.25 7.27
C LEU A 191 1.80 7.59 5.81
N GLY A 192 2.19 6.59 4.99
CA GLY A 192 2.59 6.84 3.60
C GLY A 192 1.49 7.55 2.79
N GLY A 193 0.25 7.07 2.90
CA GLY A 193 -0.90 7.62 2.20
C GLY A 193 -1.20 9.08 2.54
N SER A 194 -0.87 9.53 3.75
CA SER A 194 -1.09 10.92 4.16
C SER A 194 -0.24 11.95 3.42
N VAL A 195 0.91 11.53 2.87
CA VAL A 195 1.76 12.42 2.05
C VAL A 195 1.12 12.63 0.67
N LEU A 196 0.60 11.55 0.08
CA LEU A 196 -0.11 11.60 -1.22
C LEU A 196 -1.43 12.37 -1.07
N ASP A 197 -2.13 12.18 0.05
CA ASP A 197 -3.38 12.88 0.36
C ASP A 197 -3.15 14.40 0.53
N LEU A 198 -2.07 14.80 1.20
CA LEU A 198 -1.66 16.21 1.26
C LEU A 198 -1.36 16.74 -0.15
N LEU A 199 -0.55 16.02 -0.93
CA LEU A 199 -0.18 16.44 -2.28
C LEU A 199 -1.40 16.59 -3.18
N ALA A 200 -2.32 15.64 -3.12
CA ALA A 200 -3.56 15.69 -3.87
C ALA A 200 -4.47 16.86 -3.45
N SER A 201 -4.49 17.18 -2.16
CA SER A 201 -5.29 18.31 -1.65
C SER A 201 -4.74 19.68 -2.03
N GLU A 202 -3.42 19.81 -2.22
CA GLU A 202 -2.77 21.08 -2.55
C GLU A 202 -2.51 21.26 -4.06
N ASN A 203 -2.12 20.19 -4.76
CA ASN A 203 -1.65 20.25 -6.15
C ASN A 203 -2.50 19.41 -7.12
N GLY A 204 -3.56 18.78 -6.63
CA GLY A 204 -4.46 17.94 -7.44
C GLY A 204 -4.07 16.45 -7.47
N ARG A 205 -5.04 15.65 -7.89
CA ARG A 205 -4.92 14.17 -7.95
C ARG A 205 -3.80 13.73 -8.91
N GLU A 206 -3.69 14.40 -10.04
CA GLU A 206 -2.70 14.10 -11.08
C GLU A 206 -1.27 14.24 -10.56
N ALA A 207 -0.99 15.28 -9.75
CA ALA A 207 0.33 15.47 -9.15
C ALA A 207 0.71 14.33 -8.20
N ALA A 208 -0.25 13.83 -7.42
CA ALA A 208 -0.02 12.70 -6.52
C ALA A 208 0.24 11.38 -7.29
N VAL A 209 -0.47 11.15 -8.39
CA VAL A 209 -0.23 10.00 -9.27
C VAL A 209 1.12 10.13 -9.97
N ALA A 210 1.45 11.29 -10.52
CA ALA A 210 2.72 11.55 -11.21
C ALA A 210 3.92 11.27 -10.29
N LEU A 211 3.85 11.68 -9.02
CA LEU A 211 4.91 11.39 -8.04
C LEU A 211 5.21 9.90 -7.89
N ALA A 212 4.20 9.04 -7.98
CA ALA A 212 4.36 7.59 -7.87
C ALA A 212 4.85 6.95 -9.17
N LEU A 213 4.53 7.54 -10.32
CA LEU A 213 4.91 7.00 -11.63
C LEU A 213 6.28 7.49 -12.10
N GLU A 214 6.80 8.58 -11.55
CA GLU A 214 8.12 9.10 -11.87
C GLU A 214 9.23 8.40 -11.07
N PRO A 215 10.45 8.25 -11.64
CA PRO A 215 11.60 7.73 -10.91
C PRO A 215 11.87 8.59 -9.66
N PRO A 216 12.05 7.98 -8.48
CA PRO A 216 12.32 8.74 -7.26
C PRO A 216 13.70 9.44 -7.34
N ALA A 217 13.82 10.58 -6.68
CA ALA A 217 15.09 11.25 -6.52
C ALA A 217 16.07 10.42 -5.64
N PRO A 218 17.36 10.77 -5.61
CA PRO A 218 18.36 10.09 -4.78
C PRO A 218 17.97 10.00 -3.31
N THR A 219 17.24 10.97 -2.79
CA THR A 219 16.74 10.96 -1.40
C THR A 219 15.22 11.10 -1.33
N PRO A 220 14.57 10.56 -0.28
CA PRO A 220 13.12 10.74 -0.06
C PRO A 220 12.71 12.22 0.04
N ARG A 221 13.55 13.05 0.66
CA ARG A 221 13.27 14.50 0.77
C ARG A 221 13.28 15.20 -0.57
N GLU A 222 14.23 14.87 -1.45
CA GLU A 222 14.26 15.42 -2.82
C GLU A 222 13.08 14.91 -3.66
N THR A 223 12.65 13.66 -3.45
CA THR A 223 11.46 13.11 -4.10
C THR A 223 10.22 13.94 -3.73
N VAL A 224 10.04 14.24 -2.45
CA VAL A 224 8.93 15.09 -2.00
C VAL A 224 9.09 16.54 -2.50
N ALA A 225 10.31 17.10 -2.45
CA ALA A 225 10.55 18.46 -2.88
C ALA A 225 10.16 18.71 -4.36
N ARG A 226 10.38 17.71 -5.22
CA ARG A 226 9.91 17.80 -6.63
C ARG A 226 8.40 17.90 -6.75
N ALA A 227 7.66 17.24 -5.86
CA ALA A 227 6.21 17.26 -5.87
C ALA A 227 5.61 18.58 -5.33
N PHE A 228 6.41 19.37 -4.60
CA PHE A 228 6.01 20.67 -4.05
C PHE A 228 6.97 21.79 -4.56
N PRO A 229 6.94 22.13 -5.85
CA PRO A 229 7.88 23.07 -6.44
C PRO A 229 7.80 24.44 -5.77
N GLY A 230 8.97 25.06 -5.54
CA GLY A 230 9.08 26.37 -4.92
C GLY A 230 8.92 26.41 -3.39
N ARG A 231 8.66 25.26 -2.74
CA ARG A 231 8.52 25.20 -1.28
C ARG A 231 9.73 24.53 -0.61
N PRO A 232 10.30 25.12 0.44
CA PRO A 232 11.32 24.48 1.25
C PRO A 232 10.81 23.18 1.90
N ALA A 233 11.66 22.17 2.01
CA ALA A 233 11.30 20.89 2.61
C ALA A 233 10.76 21.00 4.05
N THR A 234 11.24 22.01 4.80
CA THR A 234 10.76 22.31 6.17
C THR A 234 9.32 22.83 6.19
N GLU A 235 8.93 23.59 5.18
CA GLU A 235 7.56 24.10 5.04
C GLU A 235 6.61 22.95 4.66
N VAL A 236 7.02 22.11 3.71
CA VAL A 236 6.24 20.93 3.33
C VAL A 236 6.09 19.96 4.51
N GLU A 237 7.16 19.76 5.31
CA GLU A 237 7.08 18.99 6.55
C GLU A 237 6.08 19.60 7.54
N GLY A 238 6.08 20.93 7.70
CA GLY A 238 5.11 21.63 8.56
C GLY A 238 3.68 21.45 8.09
N ALA A 239 3.43 21.59 6.77
CA ALA A 239 2.13 21.36 6.17
C ALA A 239 1.65 19.92 6.37
N TRP A 240 2.54 18.93 6.17
CA TRP A 240 2.21 17.53 6.42
C TRP A 240 1.86 17.25 7.88
N ARG A 241 2.58 17.83 8.83
CA ARG A 241 2.26 17.67 10.25
C ARG A 241 0.91 18.26 10.61
N SER A 242 0.59 19.43 10.07
CA SER A 242 -0.73 20.05 10.21
C SER A 242 -1.82 19.19 9.57
N HIS A 243 -1.52 18.59 8.42
CA HIS A 243 -2.44 17.65 7.75
C HIS A 243 -2.69 16.39 8.60
N LEU A 244 -1.64 15.78 9.15
CA LEU A 244 -1.78 14.65 10.08
C LEU A 244 -2.63 15.01 11.31
N ALA A 245 -2.45 16.21 11.87
CA ALA A 245 -3.24 16.66 13.00
C ALA A 245 -4.73 16.81 12.63
N ARG A 246 -5.04 17.31 11.43
CA ARG A 246 -6.43 17.36 10.92
C ARG A 246 -7.01 15.96 10.72
N LEU A 247 -6.28 15.04 10.10
CA LEU A 247 -6.71 13.66 9.93
C LEU A 247 -6.97 12.95 11.27
N ALA A 248 -6.19 13.28 12.29
CA ALA A 248 -6.32 12.69 13.63
C ALA A 248 -7.45 13.29 14.45
N GLY A 249 -7.91 14.49 14.13
CA GLY A 249 -8.97 15.21 14.86
C GLY A 249 -10.36 15.13 14.20
N SER A 250 -10.45 14.52 13.02
CA SER A 250 -11.71 14.36 12.26
C SER A 250 -12.45 13.07 12.57
#